data_e38e28ad591a0c861d716feb5c1c296c
#
_entry.id   e38e28ad591a0c861d716feb5c1c296c
#
_cell.length_a   1.000
_cell.length_b   1.000
_cell.length_c   1.000
_cell.angle_alpha   90.00
_cell.angle_beta   90.00
_cell.angle_gamma   90.00
#
_symmetry.space_group_name_H-M   'P 1'
#
loop_
_entity.id
_entity.type
_entity.pdbx_description
1 polymer ?
#
loop_
_entity_poly.entity_id
_entity_poly.type
_entity_poly.pdbx_seq_one_letter_code
_entity_poly.pdbx_strand_id
1 'polypeptide(L)'
;MVSILFSEDFLQDKLVENNILASFSDLSSLGGCVTQLDDIEFERFNTLFKVIDLYANSDSSFHIEVVRGVIYSMMNDVAYLYEKYGNVTKNLPSLALKFREAVAKHCIEHRSVQFYASYLHVHPKYLSQVISSETGLTASEWIQKQVILEAKILLQDQSLAIGTIAELLHFSDQSTFGKYFKKYNGISPNAYRQTL
;
A
#
# COMPACT_ATOMS: atom_id res chain seq x y z
N MET A 1 6.66 -16.69 -4.55
CA MET A 1 6.29 -15.27 -4.76
C MET A 1 7.05 -14.46 -3.71
N VAL A 2 7.84 -13.49 -4.13
CA VAL A 2 8.58 -12.58 -3.23
C VAL A 2 7.89 -11.23 -3.28
N SER A 3 7.69 -10.59 -2.13
CA SER A 3 7.10 -9.24 -2.02
C SER A 3 7.88 -8.41 -1.02
N ILE A 4 8.01 -7.12 -1.30
CA ILE A 4 8.60 -6.14 -0.39
C ILE A 4 7.48 -5.21 0.05
N LEU A 5 7.36 -5.00 1.36
CA LEU A 5 6.47 -4.04 1.96
C LEU A 5 7.30 -3.05 2.76
N PHE A 6 7.15 -1.78 2.50
CA PHE A 6 7.80 -0.70 3.23
C PHE A 6 6.83 0.47 3.44
N SER A 7 7.05 1.25 4.50
CA SER A 7 6.28 2.46 4.74
C SER A 7 6.83 3.62 3.91
N GLU A 8 6.01 4.61 3.67
CA GLU A 8 6.43 5.86 3.00
C GLU A 8 7.55 6.54 3.80
N ASP A 9 7.45 6.54 5.13
CA ASP A 9 8.47 7.09 6.03
C ASP A 9 9.85 6.41 5.89
N PHE A 10 9.87 5.12 5.52
CA PHE A 10 11.11 4.41 5.25
C PHE A 10 11.91 5.02 4.11
N LEU A 11 11.23 5.63 3.14
CA LEU A 11 11.85 6.28 1.99
C LEU A 11 12.11 7.78 2.20
N GLN A 12 11.47 8.42 3.19
CA GLN A 12 11.60 9.86 3.48
C GLN A 12 12.87 10.17 4.27
N ASP A 13 14.05 9.92 3.72
CA ASP A 13 15.27 10.47 4.27
C ASP A 13 15.78 11.68 3.48
N LYS A 14 16.51 12.58 4.16
CA LYS A 14 16.91 13.92 3.71
C LYS A 14 17.71 14.00 2.40
N LEU A 15 18.00 12.89 1.76
CA LEU A 15 18.84 12.78 0.56
C LEU A 15 18.09 12.55 -0.76
N VAL A 16 16.78 12.43 -0.73
CA VAL A 16 16.00 12.13 -1.94
C VAL A 16 15.05 13.25 -2.24
N GLU A 17 15.29 13.92 -3.35
CA GLU A 17 14.35 14.91 -3.90
C GLU A 17 12.97 14.28 -4.11
N ASN A 18 11.93 14.99 -3.72
CA ASN A 18 10.50 14.61 -3.76
C ASN A 18 9.98 14.08 -5.12
N ASN A 19 10.79 14.14 -6.18
CA ASN A 19 10.40 13.74 -7.53
C ASN A 19 10.21 12.23 -7.71
N ILE A 20 10.96 11.39 -7.02
CA ILE A 20 10.86 9.92 -7.20
C ILE A 20 9.59 9.38 -6.55
N LEU A 21 9.24 9.87 -5.36
CA LEU A 21 7.98 9.49 -4.70
C LEU A 21 6.76 9.98 -5.47
N ALA A 22 6.81 11.17 -6.07
CA ALA A 22 5.75 11.66 -6.95
C ALA A 22 5.58 10.77 -8.19
N SER A 23 6.68 10.39 -8.84
CA SER A 23 6.66 9.46 -9.97
C SER A 23 6.13 8.08 -9.59
N PHE A 24 6.35 7.65 -8.32
CA PHE A 24 5.83 6.39 -7.81
C PHE A 24 4.36 6.46 -7.40
N SER A 25 3.90 7.60 -6.94
CA SER A 25 2.47 7.88 -6.77
C SER A 25 1.74 7.73 -8.10
N ASP A 26 2.33 8.23 -9.18
CA ASP A 26 1.80 8.06 -10.53
C ASP A 26 1.86 6.59 -10.99
N LEU A 27 2.92 5.84 -10.66
CA LEU A 27 3.04 4.41 -10.93
C LEU A 27 2.08 3.56 -10.08
N SER A 28 1.88 3.89 -8.83
CA SER A 28 0.88 3.23 -7.97
C SER A 28 -0.54 3.51 -8.45
N SER A 29 -0.76 4.68 -9.10
CA SER A 29 -2.02 5.05 -9.75
C SER A 29 -2.36 4.18 -10.96
N LEU A 30 -1.37 3.52 -11.55
CA LEU A 30 -1.54 2.66 -12.74
C LEU A 30 -1.98 1.22 -12.42
N GLY A 31 -2.27 0.94 -11.15
CA GLY A 31 -2.93 -0.27 -10.63
C GLY A 31 -2.39 -1.58 -11.17
N GLY A 32 -1.50 -2.22 -10.40
CA GLY A 32 -1.23 -3.64 -10.54
C GLY A 32 -0.82 -4.08 -11.96
N CYS A 33 0.09 -3.38 -12.61
CA CYS A 33 0.64 -3.86 -13.86
C CYS A 33 1.40 -5.16 -13.64
N VAL A 34 0.91 -6.22 -14.24
CA VAL A 34 1.69 -7.43 -14.45
C VAL A 34 2.44 -7.22 -15.75
N THR A 35 3.75 -7.18 -15.71
CA THR A 35 4.59 -7.17 -16.90
C THR A 35 5.42 -8.45 -16.97
N GLN A 36 5.66 -8.93 -18.18
CA GLN A 36 6.55 -10.05 -18.39
C GLN A 36 7.96 -9.50 -18.57
N LEU A 37 8.85 -9.92 -17.67
CA LEU A 37 10.27 -9.55 -17.73
C LEU A 37 11.00 -10.44 -18.71
N ASP A 38 11.98 -9.89 -19.43
CA ASP A 38 12.97 -10.69 -20.12
C ASP A 38 13.98 -11.31 -19.12
N ASP A 39 14.82 -12.24 -19.60
CA ASP A 39 15.75 -12.96 -18.73
C ASP A 39 16.75 -12.03 -18.02
N ILE A 40 17.18 -10.96 -18.69
CA ILE A 40 18.12 -9.97 -18.13
C ILE A 40 17.44 -9.12 -17.05
N GLU A 41 16.24 -8.69 -17.31
CA GLU A 41 15.41 -7.93 -16.37
C GLU A 41 15.08 -8.77 -15.14
N PHE A 42 14.72 -10.03 -15.35
CA PHE A 42 14.45 -10.98 -14.27
C PHE A 42 15.69 -11.18 -13.38
N GLU A 43 16.86 -11.44 -13.96
CA GLU A 43 18.09 -11.63 -13.20
C GLU A 43 18.51 -10.35 -12.45
N ARG A 44 18.26 -9.17 -13.02
CA ARG A 44 18.51 -7.90 -12.34
C ARG A 44 17.66 -7.76 -11.10
N PHE A 45 16.32 -7.96 -11.19
CA PHE A 45 15.44 -7.92 -10.04
C PHE A 45 15.78 -8.99 -9.00
N ASN A 46 16.06 -10.21 -9.45
CA ASN A 46 16.46 -11.32 -8.59
C ASN A 46 17.73 -11.00 -7.80
N THR A 47 18.68 -10.32 -8.42
CA THR A 47 19.90 -9.86 -7.76
C THR A 47 19.60 -8.80 -6.69
N LEU A 48 18.77 -7.81 -7.00
CA LEU A 48 18.36 -6.77 -6.04
C LEU A 48 17.61 -7.37 -4.84
N PHE A 49 16.73 -8.35 -5.07
CA PHE A 49 16.06 -9.08 -3.98
C PHE A 49 17.06 -9.84 -3.08
N LYS A 50 18.05 -10.50 -3.66
CA LYS A 50 19.10 -11.18 -2.89
C LYS A 50 19.92 -10.22 -2.04
N VAL A 51 20.20 -9.02 -2.54
CA VAL A 51 20.89 -7.98 -1.77
C VAL A 51 20.02 -7.53 -0.59
N ILE A 52 18.72 -7.30 -0.80
CA ILE A 52 17.82 -6.94 0.30
C ILE A 52 17.80 -8.05 1.36
N ASP A 53 17.65 -9.30 0.98
CA ASP A 53 17.61 -10.44 1.90
C ASP A 53 18.90 -10.55 2.71
N LEU A 54 20.06 -10.34 2.06
CA LEU A 54 21.37 -10.35 2.71
C LEU A 54 21.50 -9.26 3.77
N TYR A 55 21.02 -8.03 3.49
CA TYR A 55 21.19 -6.90 4.40
C TYR A 55 20.05 -6.75 5.41
N ALA A 56 18.85 -7.23 5.12
CA ALA A 56 17.71 -7.15 6.05
C ALA A 56 17.97 -7.87 7.37
N ASN A 57 18.81 -8.91 7.36
CA ASN A 57 19.20 -9.68 8.53
C ASN A 57 20.66 -9.41 8.98
N SER A 58 21.27 -8.32 8.53
CA SER A 58 22.65 -7.96 8.83
C SER A 58 22.74 -7.13 10.11
N ASP A 59 23.75 -7.40 10.93
CA ASP A 59 24.11 -6.57 12.10
C ASP A 59 24.87 -5.28 11.72
N SER A 60 25.02 -4.98 10.44
CA SER A 60 25.70 -3.77 9.97
C SER A 60 24.93 -2.52 10.38
N SER A 61 25.61 -1.52 10.93
CA SER A 61 25.01 -0.23 11.28
C SER A 61 24.43 0.55 10.08
N PHE A 62 24.79 0.15 8.86
CA PHE A 62 24.33 0.78 7.60
C PHE A 62 23.37 -0.09 6.79
N HIS A 63 22.83 -1.20 7.35
CA HIS A 63 21.98 -2.11 6.62
C HIS A 63 20.70 -1.44 6.10
N ILE A 64 20.11 -0.52 6.87
CA ILE A 64 18.89 0.21 6.49
C ILE A 64 19.16 1.09 5.27
N GLU A 65 20.27 1.82 5.23
CA GLU A 65 20.66 2.70 4.13
C GLU A 65 20.92 1.89 2.85
N VAL A 66 21.57 0.73 2.98
CA VAL A 66 21.79 -0.17 1.84
C VAL A 66 20.46 -0.69 1.29
N VAL A 67 19.57 -1.20 2.16
CA VAL A 67 18.24 -1.68 1.75
C VAL A 67 17.43 -0.56 1.09
N ARG A 68 17.46 0.66 1.65
CA ARG A 68 16.81 1.83 1.09
C ARG A 68 17.34 2.16 -0.32
N GLY A 69 18.66 2.17 -0.50
CA GLY A 69 19.29 2.40 -1.81
C GLY A 69 18.91 1.36 -2.84
N VAL A 70 18.81 0.08 -2.44
CA VAL A 70 18.37 -1.00 -3.31
C VAL A 70 16.90 -0.84 -3.70
N ILE A 71 16.03 -0.47 -2.76
CA ILE A 71 14.62 -0.21 -3.05
C ILE A 71 14.49 0.96 -4.04
N TYR A 72 15.27 2.05 -3.88
CA TYR A 72 15.30 3.12 -4.88
C TYR A 72 15.74 2.66 -6.26
N SER A 73 16.75 1.80 -6.34
CA SER A 73 17.19 1.22 -7.61
C SER A 73 16.08 0.41 -8.26
N MET A 74 15.38 -0.42 -7.48
CA MET A 74 14.24 -1.21 -7.99
C MET A 74 13.09 -0.30 -8.46
N MET A 75 12.82 0.80 -7.76
CA MET A 75 11.81 1.76 -8.18
C MET A 75 12.14 2.37 -9.55
N ASN A 76 13.39 2.79 -9.78
CA ASN A 76 13.81 3.32 -11.07
C ASN A 76 13.73 2.25 -12.18
N ASP A 77 14.08 1.00 -11.88
CA ASP A 77 13.92 -0.11 -12.83
C ASP A 77 12.45 -0.34 -13.20
N VAL A 78 11.55 -0.29 -12.22
CA VAL A 78 10.09 -0.36 -12.48
C VAL A 78 9.63 0.79 -13.35
N ALA A 79 10.07 2.03 -13.09
CA ALA A 79 9.75 3.19 -13.92
C ALA A 79 10.24 3.00 -15.37
N TYR A 80 11.48 2.54 -15.55
CA TYR A 80 12.03 2.22 -16.86
C TYR A 80 11.21 1.14 -17.60
N LEU A 81 10.86 0.05 -16.91
CA LEU A 81 10.02 -1.00 -17.50
C LEU A 81 8.66 -0.46 -17.91
N TYR A 82 8.15 0.49 -17.14
CA TYR A 82 6.91 1.16 -17.46
C TYR A 82 7.01 1.98 -18.76
N GLU A 83 8.10 2.72 -18.95
CA GLU A 83 8.37 3.43 -20.20
C GLU A 83 8.56 2.45 -21.37
N LYS A 84 9.30 1.37 -21.14
CA LYS A 84 9.62 0.37 -22.17
C LYS A 84 8.39 -0.42 -22.64
N TYR A 85 7.55 -0.84 -21.71
CA TYR A 85 6.40 -1.72 -21.98
C TYR A 85 5.03 -1.04 -21.84
N GLY A 86 4.99 0.12 -21.22
CA GLY A 86 3.77 0.86 -20.91
C GLY A 86 3.06 1.53 -22.08
N ASN A 87 3.58 1.38 -23.31
CA ASN A 87 2.90 1.80 -24.54
C ASN A 87 1.72 0.90 -24.94
N VAL A 88 1.40 -0.09 -24.11
CA VAL A 88 0.19 -0.89 -24.30
C VAL A 88 -0.97 -0.17 -23.63
N THR A 89 -1.61 0.66 -24.42
CA THR A 89 -2.85 1.38 -24.14
C THR A 89 -2.74 2.48 -23.08
N LYS A 90 -2.86 3.73 -23.50
CA LYS A 90 -3.46 4.83 -22.70
C LYS A 90 -4.91 4.44 -22.40
N ASN A 91 -5.11 3.36 -21.67
CA ASN A 91 -6.41 3.09 -21.11
C ASN A 91 -6.58 4.10 -19.98
N LEU A 92 -7.64 4.85 -20.02
CA LEU A 92 -8.17 5.57 -18.86
C LEU A 92 -8.05 4.66 -17.65
N PRO A 93 -7.59 5.17 -16.49
CA PRO A 93 -7.41 4.35 -15.30
C PRO A 93 -8.66 3.51 -15.07
N SER A 94 -8.48 2.19 -14.86
CA SER A 94 -9.62 1.30 -14.66
C SER A 94 -10.48 1.81 -13.51
N LEU A 95 -11.77 1.49 -13.50
CA LEU A 95 -12.64 1.88 -12.39
C LEU A 95 -12.10 1.32 -11.06
N ALA A 96 -11.51 0.13 -11.09
CA ALA A 96 -10.88 -0.46 -9.91
C ALA A 96 -9.68 0.36 -9.41
N LEU A 97 -8.88 0.90 -10.32
CA LEU A 97 -7.78 1.78 -9.97
C LEU A 97 -8.27 3.07 -9.30
N LYS A 98 -9.21 3.79 -9.95
CA LYS A 98 -9.82 4.99 -9.37
C LYS A 98 -10.44 4.72 -7.99
N PHE A 99 -11.05 3.54 -7.82
CA PHE A 99 -11.60 3.12 -6.54
C PHE A 99 -10.49 2.94 -5.48
N ARG A 100 -9.39 2.28 -5.83
CA ARG A 100 -8.26 2.07 -4.92
C ARG A 100 -7.65 3.39 -4.46
N GLU A 101 -7.42 4.32 -5.38
CA GLU A 101 -6.94 5.68 -5.08
C GLU A 101 -7.91 6.42 -4.15
N ALA A 102 -9.21 6.37 -4.47
CA ALA A 102 -10.22 6.99 -3.63
C ALA A 102 -10.27 6.37 -2.22
N VAL A 103 -10.12 5.04 -2.11
CA VAL A 103 -10.08 4.34 -0.81
C VAL A 103 -8.83 4.74 -0.03
N ALA A 104 -7.65 4.74 -0.64
CA ALA A 104 -6.42 5.17 0.02
C ALA A 104 -6.54 6.60 0.59
N LYS A 105 -7.19 7.50 -0.15
CA LYS A 105 -7.37 8.90 0.24
C LYS A 105 -8.45 9.13 1.31
N HIS A 106 -9.52 8.34 1.30
CA HIS A 106 -10.75 8.66 2.05
C HIS A 106 -11.21 7.58 3.05
N CYS A 107 -10.49 6.44 3.19
CA CYS A 107 -10.96 5.32 4.01
C CYS A 107 -11.07 5.62 5.50
N ILE A 108 -10.33 6.60 5.99
CA ILE A 108 -10.40 7.03 7.40
C ILE A 108 -11.77 7.62 7.69
N GLU A 109 -12.26 8.51 6.84
CA GLU A 109 -13.52 9.22 7.02
C GLU A 109 -14.73 8.45 6.46
N HIS A 110 -14.53 7.75 5.34
CA HIS A 110 -15.60 7.12 4.58
C HIS A 110 -15.36 5.63 4.36
N ARG A 111 -16.21 4.79 4.97
CA ARG A 111 -16.07 3.32 4.94
C ARG A 111 -17.18 2.61 4.18
N SER A 112 -18.11 3.35 3.56
CA SER A 112 -19.23 2.76 2.83
C SER A 112 -18.95 2.69 1.33
N VAL A 113 -19.27 1.56 0.71
CA VAL A 113 -19.18 1.40 -0.76
C VAL A 113 -20.03 2.46 -1.49
N GLN A 114 -21.15 2.86 -0.87
CA GLN A 114 -22.04 3.88 -1.42
C GLN A 114 -21.32 5.22 -1.62
N PHE A 115 -20.47 5.65 -0.66
CA PHE A 115 -19.67 6.86 -0.79
C PHE A 115 -18.79 6.80 -2.04
N TYR A 116 -18.03 5.73 -2.21
CA TYR A 116 -17.11 5.59 -3.33
C TYR A 116 -17.82 5.47 -4.67
N ALA A 117 -18.97 4.81 -4.69
CA ALA A 117 -19.78 4.74 -5.90
C ALA A 117 -20.27 6.14 -6.31
N SER A 118 -20.73 6.94 -5.36
CA SER A 118 -21.12 8.35 -5.61
C SER A 118 -19.92 9.20 -6.01
N TYR A 119 -18.78 9.06 -5.33
CA TYR A 119 -17.53 9.77 -5.62
C TYR A 119 -17.02 9.50 -7.05
N LEU A 120 -17.14 8.26 -7.50
CA LEU A 120 -16.73 7.82 -8.84
C LEU A 120 -17.83 7.94 -9.91
N HIS A 121 -18.99 8.48 -9.54
CA HIS A 121 -20.14 8.66 -10.43
C HIS A 121 -20.64 7.37 -11.08
N VAL A 122 -20.65 6.27 -10.33
CA VAL A 122 -21.13 4.97 -10.79
C VAL A 122 -22.16 4.36 -9.84
N HIS A 123 -22.93 3.38 -10.33
CA HIS A 123 -23.85 2.66 -9.46
C HIS A 123 -23.10 1.69 -8.52
N PRO A 124 -23.46 1.58 -7.21
CA PRO A 124 -22.76 0.73 -6.23
C PRO A 124 -22.64 -0.73 -6.64
N LYS A 125 -23.68 -1.28 -7.26
CA LYS A 125 -23.67 -2.66 -7.75
C LYS A 125 -22.63 -2.85 -8.86
N TYR A 126 -22.55 -1.90 -9.79
CA TYR A 126 -21.55 -1.93 -10.86
C TYR A 126 -20.13 -1.80 -10.30
N LEU A 127 -19.90 -0.85 -9.41
CA LEU A 127 -18.61 -0.72 -8.72
C LEU A 127 -18.21 -2.04 -8.05
N SER A 128 -19.10 -2.63 -7.23
CA SER A 128 -18.81 -3.88 -6.52
C SER A 128 -18.50 -5.03 -7.47
N GLN A 129 -19.19 -5.12 -8.60
CA GLN A 129 -18.96 -6.15 -9.61
C GLN A 129 -17.60 -5.99 -10.28
N VAL A 130 -17.22 -4.77 -10.69
CA VAL A 130 -15.92 -4.50 -11.31
C VAL A 130 -14.78 -4.80 -10.33
N ILE A 131 -14.88 -4.29 -9.09
CA ILE A 131 -13.85 -4.53 -8.07
C ILE A 131 -13.69 -6.03 -7.82
N SER A 132 -14.78 -6.77 -7.64
CA SER A 132 -14.71 -8.21 -7.40
C SER A 132 -14.12 -8.98 -8.57
N SER A 133 -14.46 -8.62 -9.81
CA SER A 133 -13.93 -9.28 -11.01
C SER A 133 -12.45 -9.02 -11.26
N GLU A 134 -11.96 -7.79 -10.97
CA GLU A 134 -10.58 -7.41 -11.23
C GLU A 134 -9.63 -7.80 -10.10
N THR A 135 -10.12 -7.85 -8.83
CA THR A 135 -9.26 -8.00 -7.66
C THR A 135 -9.49 -9.30 -6.88
N GLY A 136 -10.57 -10.01 -7.13
CA GLY A 136 -11.01 -11.17 -6.35
C GLY A 136 -11.54 -10.82 -4.95
N LEU A 137 -11.59 -9.53 -4.57
CA LEU A 137 -12.08 -9.04 -3.29
C LEU A 137 -13.32 -8.19 -3.50
N THR A 138 -14.22 -8.19 -2.54
CA THR A 138 -15.33 -7.24 -2.53
C THR A 138 -14.84 -5.80 -2.27
N ALA A 139 -15.57 -4.81 -2.75
CA ALA A 139 -15.26 -3.41 -2.47
C ALA A 139 -15.22 -3.11 -0.95
N SER A 140 -16.08 -3.75 -0.16
CA SER A 140 -16.06 -3.63 1.30
C SER A 140 -14.78 -4.19 1.92
N GLU A 141 -14.31 -5.35 1.45
CA GLU A 141 -13.06 -5.95 1.95
C GLU A 141 -11.85 -5.10 1.60
N TRP A 142 -11.85 -4.44 0.43
CA TRP A 142 -10.82 -3.49 0.06
C TRP A 142 -10.75 -2.31 1.03
N ILE A 143 -11.90 -1.68 1.31
CA ILE A 143 -11.98 -0.57 2.26
C ILE A 143 -11.52 -1.01 3.66
N GLN A 144 -11.97 -2.18 4.11
CA GLN A 144 -11.60 -2.73 5.41
C GLN A 144 -10.10 -3.00 5.52
N LYS A 145 -9.49 -3.59 4.49
CA LYS A 145 -8.05 -3.84 4.44
C LYS A 145 -7.25 -2.55 4.52
N GLN A 146 -7.67 -1.50 3.81
CA GLN A 146 -6.99 -0.22 3.86
C GLN A 146 -7.09 0.42 5.25
N VAL A 147 -8.28 0.44 5.87
CA VAL A 147 -8.43 0.96 7.25
C VAL A 147 -7.57 0.18 8.26
N ILE A 148 -7.44 -1.14 8.10
CA ILE A 148 -6.56 -1.94 8.96
C ILE A 148 -5.08 -1.62 8.69
N LEU A 149 -4.70 -1.34 7.45
CA LEU A 149 -3.34 -0.93 7.11
C LEU A 149 -2.99 0.40 7.80
N GLU A 150 -3.84 1.42 7.67
CA GLU A 150 -3.68 2.70 8.37
C GLU A 150 -3.58 2.52 9.90
N ALA A 151 -4.45 1.66 10.46
CA ALA A 151 -4.40 1.34 11.87
C ALA A 151 -3.07 0.69 12.30
N LYS A 152 -2.52 -0.20 11.48
CA LYS A 152 -1.23 -0.85 11.74
C LYS A 152 -0.08 0.14 11.71
N ILE A 153 -0.10 1.09 10.78
CA ILE A 153 0.90 2.16 10.69
C ILE A 153 0.88 3.00 11.98
N LEU A 154 -0.29 3.47 12.41
CA LEU A 154 -0.41 4.24 13.64
C LEU A 154 -0.06 3.44 14.90
N LEU A 155 -0.28 2.13 14.90
CA LEU A 155 0.07 1.26 16.02
C LEU A 155 1.58 1.05 16.19
N GLN A 156 2.40 1.30 15.17
CA GLN A 156 3.87 1.27 15.27
C GLN A 156 4.39 2.39 16.17
N ASP A 157 3.71 3.53 16.21
CA ASP A 157 4.04 4.61 17.13
C ASP A 157 3.57 4.24 18.56
N GLN A 158 4.53 3.83 19.39
CA GLN A 158 4.27 3.44 20.77
C GLN A 158 3.88 4.62 21.66
N SER A 159 4.13 5.85 21.24
CA SER A 159 3.74 7.07 21.99
C SER A 159 2.24 7.36 21.89
N LEU A 160 1.58 6.87 20.85
CA LEU A 160 0.14 7.09 20.64
C LEU A 160 -0.70 6.14 21.51
N ALA A 161 -1.61 6.70 22.32
CA ALA A 161 -2.58 5.89 23.03
C ALA A 161 -3.57 5.24 22.04
N ILE A 162 -4.09 4.04 22.37
CA ILE A 162 -5.07 3.35 21.50
C ILE A 162 -6.34 4.20 21.31
N GLY A 163 -6.73 4.99 22.32
CA GLY A 163 -7.84 5.93 22.21
C GLY A 163 -7.58 7.02 21.17
N THR A 164 -6.38 7.61 21.19
CA THR A 164 -5.96 8.61 20.20
C THR A 164 -5.94 8.03 18.78
N ILE A 165 -5.47 6.78 18.61
CA ILE A 165 -5.53 6.10 17.31
C ILE A 165 -6.97 5.91 16.85
N ALA A 166 -7.89 5.56 17.76
CA ALA A 166 -9.31 5.45 17.43
C ALA A 166 -9.88 6.79 16.93
N GLU A 167 -9.51 7.91 17.58
CA GLU A 167 -9.91 9.27 17.18
C GLU A 167 -9.31 9.64 15.81
N LEU A 168 -8.01 9.44 15.59
CA LEU A 168 -7.33 9.69 14.30
C LEU A 168 -7.95 8.89 13.15
N LEU A 169 -8.41 7.68 13.45
CA LEU A 169 -9.11 6.84 12.47
C LEU A 169 -10.62 7.08 12.43
N HIS A 170 -11.13 8.15 13.02
CA HIS A 170 -12.56 8.52 13.05
C HIS A 170 -13.48 7.38 13.52
N PHE A 171 -13.10 6.66 14.58
CA PHE A 171 -13.99 5.79 15.31
C PHE A 171 -14.66 6.56 16.46
N SER A 172 -15.89 6.19 16.79
CA SER A 172 -16.65 6.81 17.88
C SER A 172 -15.96 6.70 19.24
N ASP A 173 -15.23 5.63 19.45
CA ASP A 173 -14.52 5.34 20.70
C ASP A 173 -13.51 4.20 20.51
N GLN A 174 -12.61 4.06 21.49
CA GLN A 174 -11.59 3.02 21.53
C GLN A 174 -12.16 1.59 21.50
N SER A 175 -13.33 1.36 22.10
CA SER A 175 -13.95 0.02 22.15
C SER A 175 -14.44 -0.40 20.76
N THR A 176 -15.06 0.54 20.03
CA THR A 176 -15.52 0.34 18.65
C THR A 176 -14.34 0.06 17.72
N PHE A 177 -13.27 0.85 17.83
CA PHE A 177 -12.01 0.58 17.10
C PHE A 177 -11.45 -0.79 17.45
N GLY A 178 -11.35 -1.13 18.74
CA GLY A 178 -10.80 -2.41 19.20
C GLY A 178 -11.56 -3.61 18.65
N LYS A 179 -12.89 -3.55 18.64
CA LYS A 179 -13.75 -4.59 18.05
C LYS A 179 -13.56 -4.70 16.54
N TYR A 180 -13.51 -3.55 15.84
CA TYR A 180 -13.28 -3.50 14.40
C TYR A 180 -11.91 -4.11 14.05
N PHE A 181 -10.85 -3.65 14.68
CA PHE A 181 -9.49 -4.12 14.43
C PHE A 181 -9.37 -5.63 14.70
N LYS A 182 -9.88 -6.11 15.85
CA LYS A 182 -9.88 -7.54 16.18
C LYS A 182 -10.64 -8.37 15.16
N LYS A 183 -11.80 -7.88 14.69
CA LYS A 183 -12.61 -8.58 13.70
C LYS A 183 -11.85 -8.84 12.40
N TYR A 184 -11.09 -7.85 11.91
CA TYR A 184 -10.45 -7.91 10.60
C TYR A 184 -8.96 -8.25 10.63
N ASN A 185 -8.30 -8.13 11.80
CA ASN A 185 -6.88 -8.48 11.97
C ASN A 185 -6.68 -9.74 12.84
N GLY A 186 -7.73 -10.27 13.46
CA GLY A 186 -7.68 -11.49 14.29
C GLY A 186 -7.32 -11.25 15.76
N ILE A 187 -6.49 -10.26 16.07
CA ILE A 187 -6.05 -9.92 17.43
C ILE A 187 -6.39 -8.46 17.77
N SER A 188 -6.40 -8.12 19.07
CA SER A 188 -6.69 -6.76 19.51
C SER A 188 -5.56 -5.77 19.14
N PRO A 189 -5.81 -4.44 19.06
CA PRO A 189 -4.78 -3.44 18.83
C PRO A 189 -3.62 -3.52 19.84
N ASN A 190 -3.91 -3.72 21.12
CA ASN A 190 -2.89 -3.88 22.15
C ASN A 190 -2.04 -5.14 21.95
N ALA A 191 -2.70 -6.28 21.63
CA ALA A 191 -1.97 -7.51 21.35
C ALA A 191 -1.11 -7.37 20.08
N TYR A 192 -1.60 -6.70 19.05
CA TYR A 192 -0.82 -6.42 17.84
C TYR A 192 0.41 -5.57 18.14
N ARG A 193 0.26 -4.49 18.93
CA ARG A 193 1.37 -3.63 19.35
C ARG A 193 2.47 -4.39 20.10
N GLN A 194 2.10 -5.42 20.87
CA GLN A 194 3.08 -6.26 21.58
C GLN A 194 3.85 -7.21 20.65
N THR A 195 3.47 -7.35 19.40
CA THR A 195 4.16 -8.19 18.40
C THR A 195 5.12 -7.38 17.51
N LEU A 196 5.15 -6.07 17.68
CA LEU A 196 6.07 -5.15 16.98
C LEU A 196 7.36 -4.96 17.76
#